data_27422c48dbe44a337c3488b69ff4bd14
#
_entry.id   27422c48dbe44a337c3488b69ff4bd14
#
_cell.length_a   1.000
_cell.length_b   1.000
_cell.length_c   1.000
_cell.angle_alpha   90.00
_cell.angle_beta   90.00
_cell.angle_gamma   90.00
#
_symmetry.space_group_name_H-M   'P 1'
#
loop_
_entity.id
_entity.type
_entity.pdbx_description
1 polymer ?
#
loop_
_entity_poly.entity_id
_entity_poly.type
_entity_poly.pdbx_seq_one_letter_code
_entity_poly.pdbx_strand_id
1 'polypeptide(L)'
;MQKLELLAPAKNLECGMTAISHGADAVYIGASRFGARAAAGNSLDDILQLCEYAHQFGARVYVTINTIIYEDELAATKEMLEALNTIGVDALLVQDMGILELIEHWDAKVPFRMELHASTQTDNRTAEKVRWLQEVGFKRAVLARELSAREISRIHHAVPEMDLEVFVHGALCVSYSGVCYASQHCFHRSANRGECAQFCRMKFDLLDSNQREVEHQRHLLSMRDMCQLEHLQELAESGACSFKIEGRLKDVEYVKNVVSAYSKELNKIVNSHPDLYSRASYGRVDYAFEPDLRKTFNRGFTTYFLNGRQADIANFDTPKAMGEYVGKVKEIRGNSFNVSGTAAFENGDGLCFINDAHELEGFRINKAEGNRLYPLKLPKRLRPGTALYRNNDVAFSRLLANVTAKRRLQLAMRFGATADGFFLCASCHETEIKATANIVFGYQAARQSQRENIIKQLAKLGNTIFECQEIKIENHADEYFVPSSLLAELRRTAVDQLESQLKQAKQTAPETNIHNQPSSNVENIVPKAYKAHSYLYNISNHLSKQFYKAHGLTSLQPALELSASANPLVMQCRHCIRFSLGFCEKRGGKRPTWDEPLFLRLGDGRRFRLEFDCKECQMNIYAE
;
A
#
# COMPACT_ATOMS: atom_id res chain seq x y z
N MET A 1 23.58 -5.89 -2.70
CA MET A 1 22.79 -4.65 -2.83
C MET A 1 21.32 -5.01 -2.66
N GLN A 2 20.64 -4.43 -1.64
CA GLN A 2 19.24 -4.71 -1.34
C GLN A 2 18.33 -3.89 -2.27
N LYS A 3 17.34 -4.54 -2.89
CA LYS A 3 16.33 -3.84 -3.68
C LYS A 3 15.24 -3.29 -2.75
N LEU A 4 14.93 -2.00 -2.88
CA LEU A 4 13.85 -1.33 -2.17
C LEU A 4 12.65 -1.17 -3.10
N GLU A 5 11.51 -1.72 -2.69
CA GLU A 5 10.27 -1.75 -3.47
C GLU A 5 9.23 -0.81 -2.86
N LEU A 6 8.69 0.11 -3.63
CA LEU A 6 7.49 0.87 -3.29
C LEU A 6 6.26 0.15 -3.83
N LEU A 7 5.45 -0.40 -2.94
CA LEU A 7 4.24 -1.14 -3.28
C LEU A 7 3.00 -0.25 -3.11
N ALA A 8 2.37 0.11 -4.23
CA ALA A 8 1.23 1.01 -4.27
C ALA A 8 -0.12 0.29 -4.46
N PRO A 9 -1.22 0.83 -3.92
CA PRO A 9 -2.54 0.28 -4.12
C PRO A 9 -3.09 0.60 -5.51
N ALA A 10 -3.76 -0.36 -6.15
CA ALA A 10 -4.55 -0.17 -7.35
C ALA A 10 -6.02 -0.51 -7.07
N LYS A 11 -6.89 0.51 -7.10
CA LYS A 11 -8.34 0.31 -7.04
C LYS A 11 -8.86 -0.29 -8.34
N ASN A 12 -8.31 0.18 -9.44
CA ASN A 12 -8.63 -0.20 -10.82
C ASN A 12 -7.38 -0.03 -11.70
N LEU A 13 -7.48 -0.37 -12.98
CA LEU A 13 -6.43 -0.24 -13.98
C LEU A 13 -5.83 1.18 -13.99
N GLU A 14 -6.66 2.23 -14.02
CA GLU A 14 -6.20 3.62 -14.03
C GLU A 14 -5.33 3.97 -12.82
N CYS A 15 -5.76 3.59 -11.62
CA CYS A 15 -4.97 3.79 -10.40
C CYS A 15 -3.64 3.03 -10.45
N GLY A 16 -3.62 1.80 -10.98
CA GLY A 16 -2.43 0.99 -11.12
C GLY A 16 -1.41 1.61 -12.07
N MET A 17 -1.84 1.98 -13.28
CA MET A 17 -0.99 2.65 -14.27
C MET A 17 -0.48 4.00 -13.74
N THR A 18 -1.34 4.76 -13.04
CA THR A 18 -0.96 6.01 -12.38
C THR A 18 0.13 5.77 -11.32
N ALA A 19 -0.01 4.76 -10.48
CA ALA A 19 0.98 4.42 -9.46
C ALA A 19 2.35 4.12 -10.08
N ILE A 20 2.39 3.29 -11.13
CA ILE A 20 3.63 2.97 -11.86
C ILE A 20 4.25 4.23 -12.48
N SER A 21 3.45 5.07 -13.14
CA SER A 21 3.92 6.34 -13.73
C SER A 21 4.50 7.30 -12.69
N HIS A 22 4.02 7.26 -11.44
CA HIS A 22 4.47 8.09 -10.33
C HIS A 22 5.58 7.44 -9.49
N GLY A 23 6.15 6.30 -9.96
CA GLY A 23 7.35 5.70 -9.39
C GLY A 23 7.12 4.56 -8.41
N ALA A 24 5.95 3.91 -8.43
CA ALA A 24 5.79 2.63 -7.74
C ALA A 24 6.62 1.53 -8.43
N ASP A 25 7.25 0.65 -7.65
CA ASP A 25 8.00 -0.51 -8.13
C ASP A 25 7.11 -1.74 -8.25
N ALA A 26 6.00 -1.75 -7.51
CA ALA A 26 4.97 -2.76 -7.62
C ALA A 26 3.60 -2.16 -7.30
N VAL A 27 2.54 -2.82 -7.79
CA VAL A 27 1.17 -2.49 -7.46
C VAL A 27 0.42 -3.74 -6.99
N TYR A 28 -0.51 -3.56 -6.03
CA TYR A 28 -1.40 -4.64 -5.63
C TYR A 28 -2.85 -4.30 -5.95
N ILE A 29 -3.52 -5.25 -6.61
CA ILE A 29 -4.87 -5.10 -7.16
C ILE A 29 -5.76 -6.26 -6.69
N GLY A 30 -7.07 -6.03 -6.55
CA GLY A 30 -8.03 -7.09 -6.28
C GLY A 30 -8.63 -7.63 -7.56
N ALA A 31 -8.68 -8.94 -7.74
CA ALA A 31 -9.51 -9.57 -8.78
C ALA A 31 -11.01 -9.43 -8.45
N SER A 32 -11.87 -9.80 -9.37
CA SER A 32 -13.34 -9.68 -9.23
C SER A 32 -13.93 -10.46 -8.04
N ARG A 33 -13.17 -11.42 -7.48
CA ARG A 33 -13.54 -12.24 -6.31
C ARG A 33 -12.34 -12.36 -5.36
N PHE A 34 -12.59 -12.74 -4.08
CA PHE A 34 -11.59 -13.15 -3.08
C PHE A 34 -10.57 -12.10 -2.61
N GLY A 35 -10.78 -10.82 -2.89
CA GLY A 35 -9.96 -9.75 -2.34
C GLY A 35 -10.55 -9.16 -1.06
N ALA A 36 -9.73 -8.80 -0.05
CA ALA A 36 -10.14 -8.18 1.21
C ALA A 36 -10.81 -6.78 1.08
N ARG A 37 -11.33 -6.45 -0.10
CA ARG A 37 -12.13 -5.27 -0.42
C ARG A 37 -13.08 -5.63 -1.57
N ALA A 38 -14.21 -6.25 -1.26
CA ALA A 38 -15.19 -6.72 -2.24
C ALA A 38 -15.66 -5.66 -3.27
N ALA A 39 -15.62 -4.37 -2.89
CA ALA A 39 -16.01 -3.26 -3.75
C ALA A 39 -14.95 -2.83 -4.81
N ALA A 40 -13.81 -3.50 -4.89
CA ALA A 40 -12.70 -3.15 -5.81
C ALA A 40 -12.30 -4.36 -6.67
N GLY A 41 -13.27 -5.04 -7.27
CA GLY A 41 -13.03 -6.16 -8.19
C GLY A 41 -12.70 -5.66 -9.59
N ASN A 42 -11.61 -6.18 -10.19
CA ASN A 42 -11.17 -5.88 -11.55
C ASN A 42 -11.28 -7.12 -12.43
N SER A 43 -11.52 -6.93 -13.74
CA SER A 43 -11.54 -8.01 -14.70
C SER A 43 -10.14 -8.60 -14.93
N LEU A 44 -10.08 -9.82 -15.47
CA LEU A 44 -8.81 -10.43 -15.88
C LEU A 44 -8.11 -9.61 -16.97
N ASP A 45 -8.90 -8.96 -17.86
CA ASP A 45 -8.38 -8.09 -18.90
C ASP A 45 -7.73 -6.81 -18.32
N ASP A 46 -8.35 -6.17 -17.31
CA ASP A 46 -7.74 -5.05 -16.60
C ASP A 46 -6.40 -5.45 -15.97
N ILE A 47 -6.33 -6.66 -15.39
CA ILE A 47 -5.11 -7.17 -14.76
C ILE A 47 -4.04 -7.45 -15.81
N LEU A 48 -4.41 -8.04 -16.97
CA LEU A 48 -3.50 -8.27 -18.10
C LEU A 48 -2.91 -6.95 -18.59
N GLN A 49 -3.75 -5.95 -18.88
CA GLN A 49 -3.29 -4.64 -19.33
C GLN A 49 -2.36 -3.98 -18.30
N LEU A 50 -2.66 -4.12 -17.00
CA LEU A 50 -1.81 -3.61 -15.94
C LEU A 50 -0.46 -4.32 -15.89
N CYS A 51 -0.42 -5.64 -16.08
CA CYS A 51 0.82 -6.42 -16.17
C CYS A 51 1.66 -5.96 -17.38
N GLU A 52 1.04 -5.84 -18.55
CA GLU A 52 1.73 -5.37 -19.76
C GLU A 52 2.34 -3.98 -19.57
N TYR A 53 1.62 -3.08 -18.92
CA TYR A 53 2.12 -1.74 -18.64
C TYR A 53 3.25 -1.72 -17.59
N ALA A 54 3.05 -2.39 -16.45
CA ALA A 54 4.02 -2.41 -15.36
C ALA A 54 5.34 -3.06 -15.77
N HIS A 55 5.27 -4.16 -16.51
CA HIS A 55 6.43 -4.93 -16.92
C HIS A 55 7.38 -4.19 -17.86
N GLN A 56 6.90 -3.17 -18.59
CA GLN A 56 7.77 -2.29 -19.38
C GLN A 56 8.82 -1.58 -18.52
N PHE A 57 8.50 -1.34 -17.26
CA PHE A 57 9.40 -0.71 -16.28
C PHE A 57 10.03 -1.71 -15.31
N GLY A 58 9.88 -3.01 -15.53
CA GLY A 58 10.27 -4.04 -14.57
C GLY A 58 9.51 -3.95 -13.24
N ALA A 59 8.42 -3.20 -13.21
CA ALA A 59 7.53 -3.12 -12.06
C ALA A 59 6.63 -4.34 -11.99
N ARG A 60 6.19 -4.74 -10.78
CA ARG A 60 5.48 -5.99 -10.52
C ARG A 60 4.00 -5.76 -10.21
N VAL A 61 3.18 -6.76 -10.53
CA VAL A 61 1.74 -6.74 -10.24
C VAL A 61 1.39 -7.90 -9.31
N TYR A 62 0.83 -7.58 -8.14
CA TYR A 62 0.42 -8.56 -7.13
C TYR A 62 -1.09 -8.60 -7.04
N VAL A 63 -1.67 -9.80 -7.08
CA VAL A 63 -3.11 -9.97 -6.93
C VAL A 63 -3.45 -10.42 -5.52
N THR A 64 -4.46 -9.77 -4.93
CA THR A 64 -4.89 -10.11 -3.58
C THR A 64 -5.95 -11.21 -3.59
N ILE A 65 -5.61 -12.37 -3.00
CA ILE A 65 -6.51 -13.47 -2.62
C ILE A 65 -6.38 -13.62 -1.10
N ASN A 66 -6.63 -12.54 -0.39
CA ASN A 66 -6.35 -12.40 1.03
C ASN A 66 -7.61 -12.33 1.88
N THR A 67 -8.56 -13.16 1.54
CA THR A 67 -9.76 -13.49 2.33
C THR A 67 -9.77 -14.99 2.65
N ILE A 68 -10.53 -15.39 3.66
CA ILE A 68 -10.90 -16.80 3.83
C ILE A 68 -11.76 -17.23 2.62
N ILE A 69 -11.64 -18.49 2.23
CA ILE A 69 -12.33 -19.08 1.08
C ILE A 69 -13.34 -20.10 1.62
N TYR A 70 -14.60 -20.02 1.23
CA TYR A 70 -15.60 -21.01 1.60
C TYR A 70 -15.51 -22.27 0.74
N GLU A 71 -16.09 -23.35 1.21
CA GLU A 71 -16.03 -24.68 0.58
C GLU A 71 -16.50 -24.66 -0.88
N ASP A 72 -17.61 -23.99 -1.15
CA ASP A 72 -18.22 -23.84 -2.48
C ASP A 72 -17.48 -22.91 -3.44
N GLU A 73 -16.49 -22.18 -2.92
CA GLU A 73 -15.67 -21.24 -3.70
C GLU A 73 -14.35 -21.85 -4.21
N LEU A 74 -13.95 -23.04 -3.73
CA LEU A 74 -12.64 -23.63 -4.03
C LEU A 74 -12.43 -23.87 -5.53
N ALA A 75 -13.45 -24.37 -6.24
CA ALA A 75 -13.35 -24.61 -7.69
C ALA A 75 -13.14 -23.31 -8.47
N ALA A 76 -13.92 -22.27 -8.16
CA ALA A 76 -13.78 -20.95 -8.80
C ALA A 76 -12.45 -20.27 -8.44
N THR A 77 -11.92 -20.54 -7.23
CA THR A 77 -10.58 -20.07 -6.83
C THR A 77 -9.50 -20.71 -7.69
N LYS A 78 -9.55 -22.02 -7.91
CA LYS A 78 -8.59 -22.76 -8.77
C LYS A 78 -8.60 -22.18 -10.19
N GLU A 79 -9.77 -22.04 -10.82
CA GLU A 79 -9.92 -21.44 -12.16
C GLU A 79 -9.29 -20.04 -12.25
N MET A 80 -9.51 -19.22 -11.22
CA MET A 80 -8.93 -17.88 -11.17
C MET A 80 -7.40 -17.92 -11.00
N LEU A 81 -6.84 -18.82 -10.19
CA LEU A 81 -5.40 -19.00 -10.07
C LEU A 81 -4.76 -19.40 -11.40
N GLU A 82 -5.39 -20.29 -12.16
CA GLU A 82 -4.93 -20.71 -13.50
C GLU A 82 -4.92 -19.55 -14.48
N ALA A 83 -5.98 -18.74 -14.48
CA ALA A 83 -6.08 -17.55 -15.33
C ALA A 83 -5.01 -16.51 -14.97
N LEU A 84 -4.81 -16.19 -13.69
CA LEU A 84 -3.80 -15.24 -13.23
C LEU A 84 -2.37 -15.70 -13.55
N ASN A 85 -2.10 -17.00 -13.39
CA ASN A 85 -0.80 -17.59 -13.75
C ASN A 85 -0.53 -17.49 -15.27
N THR A 86 -1.56 -17.67 -16.10
CA THR A 86 -1.49 -17.53 -17.55
C THR A 86 -1.26 -16.08 -17.98
N ILE A 87 -1.89 -15.12 -17.30
CA ILE A 87 -1.69 -13.66 -17.53
C ILE A 87 -0.26 -13.23 -17.21
N GLY A 88 0.43 -13.94 -16.32
CA GLY A 88 1.78 -13.60 -15.88
C GLY A 88 1.80 -12.61 -14.71
N VAL A 89 0.83 -12.70 -13.79
CA VAL A 89 0.86 -12.03 -12.49
C VAL A 89 2.10 -12.46 -11.71
N ASP A 90 2.76 -11.52 -11.02
CA ASP A 90 4.04 -11.78 -10.37
C ASP A 90 3.91 -12.50 -9.03
N ALA A 91 2.88 -12.15 -8.24
CA ALA A 91 2.68 -12.77 -6.93
C ALA A 91 1.22 -12.71 -6.48
N LEU A 92 0.87 -13.60 -5.55
CA LEU A 92 -0.40 -13.64 -4.84
C LEU A 92 -0.21 -13.23 -3.39
N LEU A 93 -1.04 -12.31 -2.89
CA LEU A 93 -1.14 -12.06 -1.44
C LEU A 93 -2.20 -13.00 -0.87
N VAL A 94 -1.79 -13.92 -0.02
CA VAL A 94 -2.61 -15.06 0.43
C VAL A 94 -2.93 -14.94 1.92
N GLN A 95 -4.17 -15.29 2.31
CA GLN A 95 -4.61 -15.49 3.69
C GLN A 95 -4.95 -16.96 3.98
N ASP A 96 -5.77 -17.58 3.14
CA ASP A 96 -6.28 -18.95 3.33
C ASP A 96 -5.21 -19.97 2.95
N MET A 97 -4.81 -20.80 3.90
CA MET A 97 -3.76 -21.82 3.68
C MET A 97 -4.23 -22.97 2.77
N GLY A 98 -5.53 -23.11 2.51
CA GLY A 98 -6.04 -24.05 1.51
C GLY A 98 -5.56 -23.74 0.08
N ILE A 99 -5.08 -22.52 -0.19
CA ILE A 99 -4.45 -22.17 -1.46
C ILE A 99 -3.16 -22.97 -1.67
N LEU A 100 -2.38 -23.21 -0.61
CA LEU A 100 -1.15 -24.00 -0.72
C LEU A 100 -1.47 -25.44 -1.15
N GLU A 101 -2.52 -26.03 -0.62
CA GLU A 101 -3.00 -27.37 -1.04
C GLU A 101 -3.45 -27.38 -2.51
N LEU A 102 -4.14 -26.31 -2.98
CA LEU A 102 -4.49 -26.18 -4.39
C LEU A 102 -3.27 -26.11 -5.30
N ILE A 103 -2.19 -25.47 -4.85
CA ILE A 103 -0.95 -25.32 -5.64
C ILE A 103 -0.09 -26.58 -5.55
N GLU A 104 -0.04 -27.27 -4.39
CA GLU A 104 0.66 -28.57 -4.27
C GLU A 104 0.10 -29.60 -5.25
N HIS A 105 -1.23 -29.57 -5.46
CA HIS A 105 -1.93 -30.44 -6.40
C HIS A 105 -2.19 -29.76 -7.74
N TRP A 106 -1.22 -28.91 -8.18
CA TRP A 106 -1.33 -28.17 -9.43
C TRP A 106 -1.25 -29.08 -10.64
N ASP A 107 -2.34 -29.19 -11.37
CA ASP A 107 -2.50 -30.07 -12.55
C ASP A 107 -2.72 -29.32 -13.86
N ALA A 108 -2.63 -27.97 -13.84
CA ALA A 108 -2.75 -27.16 -15.03
C ALA A 108 -1.59 -27.35 -16.00
N LYS A 109 -1.85 -27.16 -17.29
CA LYS A 109 -0.83 -27.31 -18.37
C LYS A 109 0.37 -26.37 -18.23
N VAL A 110 0.17 -25.21 -17.60
CA VAL A 110 1.22 -24.21 -17.37
C VAL A 110 1.73 -24.36 -15.93
N PRO A 111 3.04 -24.54 -15.72
CA PRO A 111 3.63 -24.60 -14.39
C PRO A 111 3.27 -23.36 -13.55
N PHE A 112 3.08 -23.53 -12.25
CA PHE A 112 2.80 -22.43 -11.35
C PHE A 112 4.06 -21.57 -11.16
N ARG A 113 3.98 -20.27 -11.42
CA ARG A 113 5.12 -19.34 -11.43
C ARG A 113 4.95 -18.09 -10.56
N MET A 114 3.76 -17.88 -10.01
CA MET A 114 3.51 -16.73 -9.14
C MET A 114 4.18 -16.92 -7.78
N GLU A 115 4.85 -15.90 -7.26
CA GLU A 115 5.34 -15.94 -5.88
C GLU A 115 4.17 -15.90 -4.88
N LEU A 116 4.36 -16.52 -3.72
CA LEU A 116 3.41 -16.47 -2.62
C LEU A 116 3.87 -15.47 -1.58
N HIS A 117 3.04 -14.45 -1.30
CA HIS A 117 3.25 -13.46 -0.26
C HIS A 117 2.23 -13.68 0.86
N ALA A 118 2.70 -13.95 2.08
CA ALA A 118 1.83 -14.09 3.24
C ALA A 118 1.23 -12.74 3.59
N SER A 119 -0.09 -12.60 3.40
CA SER A 119 -0.80 -11.37 3.73
C SER A 119 -0.66 -11.02 5.21
N THR A 120 -0.76 -9.73 5.57
CA THR A 120 -0.91 -9.33 6.99
C THR A 120 -2.11 -10.01 7.67
N GLN A 121 -3.06 -10.53 6.90
CA GLN A 121 -4.22 -11.29 7.38
C GLN A 121 -3.85 -12.68 7.93
N THR A 122 -2.61 -13.15 7.75
CA THR A 122 -2.10 -14.38 8.38
C THR A 122 -1.46 -14.14 9.75
N ASP A 123 -1.60 -12.93 10.31
CA ASP A 123 -1.12 -12.55 11.65
C ASP A 123 0.40 -12.70 11.84
N ASN A 124 1.17 -11.94 11.06
CA ASN A 124 2.64 -12.04 10.97
C ASN A 124 3.32 -11.08 11.96
N ARG A 125 3.41 -11.46 13.22
CA ARG A 125 3.95 -10.61 14.30
C ARG A 125 5.16 -11.17 15.05
N THR A 126 5.60 -12.41 14.77
CA THR A 126 6.75 -13.03 15.45
C THR A 126 7.72 -13.66 14.46
N ALA A 127 8.98 -13.81 14.87
CA ALA A 127 10.03 -14.44 14.07
C ALA A 127 9.72 -15.93 13.77
N GLU A 128 9.15 -16.63 14.74
CA GLU A 128 8.77 -18.04 14.62
C GLU A 128 7.69 -18.21 13.55
N LYS A 129 6.67 -17.31 13.54
CA LYS A 129 5.62 -17.34 12.52
C LYS A 129 6.18 -17.05 11.13
N VAL A 130 7.06 -16.06 11.00
CA VAL A 130 7.68 -15.69 9.72
C VAL A 130 8.57 -16.82 9.19
N ARG A 131 9.34 -17.50 10.05
CA ARG A 131 10.14 -18.67 9.68
C ARG A 131 9.24 -19.80 9.18
N TRP A 132 8.18 -20.12 9.92
CA TRP A 132 7.23 -21.14 9.51
C TRP A 132 6.59 -20.82 8.15
N LEU A 133 6.24 -19.55 7.88
CA LEU A 133 5.73 -19.14 6.57
C LEU A 133 6.76 -19.35 5.45
N GLN A 134 8.03 -19.11 5.72
CA GLN A 134 9.11 -19.40 4.76
C GLN A 134 9.20 -20.91 4.48
N GLU A 135 9.17 -21.74 5.53
CA GLU A 135 9.25 -23.21 5.44
C GLU A 135 8.09 -23.80 4.63
N VAL A 136 6.89 -23.23 4.69
CA VAL A 136 5.74 -23.68 3.89
C VAL A 136 5.67 -23.04 2.48
N GLY A 137 6.69 -22.29 2.05
CA GLY A 137 6.85 -21.84 0.67
C GLY A 137 6.50 -20.37 0.39
N PHE A 138 6.22 -19.56 1.40
CA PHE A 138 6.07 -18.12 1.16
C PHE A 138 7.42 -17.45 0.92
N LYS A 139 7.50 -16.62 -0.12
CA LYS A 139 8.69 -15.82 -0.46
C LYS A 139 8.75 -14.53 0.36
N ARG A 140 7.59 -13.97 0.71
CA ARG A 140 7.47 -12.68 1.41
C ARG A 140 6.44 -12.74 2.53
N ALA A 141 6.71 -12.04 3.64
CA ALA A 141 5.75 -11.83 4.72
C ALA A 141 5.39 -10.35 4.87
N VAL A 142 4.09 -10.04 4.79
CA VAL A 142 3.56 -8.71 5.13
C VAL A 142 3.40 -8.63 6.64
N LEU A 143 4.28 -7.90 7.30
CA LEU A 143 4.33 -7.83 8.75
C LEU A 143 3.13 -7.09 9.35
N ALA A 144 2.83 -7.38 10.61
CA ALA A 144 1.82 -6.65 11.36
C ALA A 144 2.23 -5.17 11.50
N ARG A 145 1.27 -4.25 11.32
CA ARG A 145 1.49 -2.79 11.39
C ARG A 145 1.95 -2.31 12.75
N GLU A 146 1.68 -3.10 13.77
CA GLU A 146 1.95 -2.82 15.18
C GLU A 146 3.41 -3.00 15.58
N LEU A 147 4.27 -3.57 14.72
CA LEU A 147 5.66 -3.83 15.05
C LEU A 147 6.50 -2.55 15.09
N SER A 148 7.41 -2.49 16.04
CA SER A 148 8.46 -1.47 16.10
C SER A 148 9.64 -1.82 15.18
N ALA A 149 10.47 -0.84 14.82
CA ALA A 149 11.69 -1.05 14.04
C ALA A 149 12.57 -2.15 14.64
N ARG A 150 12.71 -2.16 15.98
CA ARG A 150 13.46 -3.19 16.71
C ARG A 150 12.87 -4.61 16.56
N GLU A 151 11.54 -4.74 16.55
CA GLU A 151 10.87 -6.04 16.35
C GLU A 151 11.03 -6.51 14.91
N ILE A 152 10.93 -5.60 13.92
CA ILE A 152 11.20 -5.89 12.50
C ILE A 152 12.64 -6.39 12.32
N SER A 153 13.62 -5.69 12.89
CA SER A 153 15.04 -6.07 12.85
C SER A 153 15.29 -7.47 13.46
N ARG A 154 14.62 -7.80 14.58
CA ARG A 154 14.72 -9.16 15.17
C ARG A 154 14.16 -10.24 14.22
N ILE A 155 13.05 -9.97 13.55
CA ILE A 155 12.48 -10.89 12.56
C ILE A 155 13.46 -11.08 11.41
N HIS A 156 14.00 -10.00 10.85
CA HIS A 156 14.97 -10.05 9.76
C HIS A 156 16.22 -10.87 10.13
N HIS A 157 16.82 -10.62 11.30
CA HIS A 157 17.97 -11.39 11.75
C HIS A 157 17.68 -12.87 11.99
N ALA A 158 16.45 -13.21 12.40
CA ALA A 158 16.04 -14.58 12.62
C ALA A 158 15.71 -15.33 11.32
N VAL A 159 15.28 -14.62 10.26
CA VAL A 159 14.83 -15.17 8.96
C VAL A 159 15.35 -14.29 7.82
N PRO A 160 16.68 -14.24 7.58
CA PRO A 160 17.29 -13.26 6.66
C PRO A 160 16.91 -13.48 5.18
N GLU A 161 16.51 -14.68 4.79
CA GLU A 161 16.12 -15.02 3.41
C GLU A 161 14.64 -14.71 3.10
N MET A 162 13.87 -14.28 4.10
CA MET A 162 12.47 -13.91 3.92
C MET A 162 12.35 -12.43 3.57
N ASP A 163 11.73 -12.11 2.45
CA ASP A 163 11.39 -10.72 2.12
C ASP A 163 10.40 -10.16 3.14
N LEU A 164 10.73 -9.04 3.75
CA LEU A 164 9.86 -8.36 4.71
C LEU A 164 9.16 -7.15 4.07
N GLU A 165 7.83 -7.19 4.05
CA GLU A 165 6.98 -6.09 3.59
C GLU A 165 6.34 -5.39 4.78
N VAL A 166 6.42 -4.06 4.83
CA VAL A 166 5.86 -3.24 5.91
C VAL A 166 4.91 -2.18 5.36
N PHE A 167 3.81 -1.92 6.07
CA PHE A 167 2.97 -0.76 5.75
C PHE A 167 3.67 0.52 6.16
N VAL A 168 3.62 1.54 5.29
CA VAL A 168 4.26 2.83 5.53
C VAL A 168 3.29 4.01 5.50
N HIS A 169 2.11 3.87 4.90
CA HIS A 169 1.15 4.97 4.78
C HIS A 169 -0.30 4.47 4.77
N GLY A 170 -1.21 5.30 5.31
CA GLY A 170 -2.66 5.18 5.18
C GLY A 170 -3.37 4.59 6.39
N ALA A 171 -4.57 4.09 6.17
CA ALA A 171 -5.49 3.68 7.24
C ALA A 171 -4.98 2.52 8.10
N LEU A 172 -5.12 2.67 9.42
CA LEU A 172 -4.79 1.65 10.40
C LEU A 172 -6.04 0.86 10.85
N CYS A 173 -5.85 -0.46 11.00
CA CYS A 173 -6.72 -1.29 11.83
C CYS A 173 -6.25 -1.21 13.28
N VAL A 174 -7.17 -1.18 14.24
CA VAL A 174 -6.84 -1.19 15.67
C VAL A 174 -6.56 -2.59 16.19
N SER A 175 -7.20 -3.62 15.61
CA SER A 175 -6.92 -5.03 15.86
C SER A 175 -5.82 -5.52 14.94
N TYR A 176 -5.02 -6.48 15.38
CA TYR A 176 -4.18 -7.24 14.48
C TYR A 176 -5.01 -7.78 13.32
N SER A 177 -4.44 -7.76 12.12
CA SER A 177 -5.13 -8.21 10.91
C SER A 177 -5.36 -9.72 10.95
N GLY A 178 -6.48 -10.19 10.39
CA GLY A 178 -6.86 -11.61 10.40
C GLY A 178 -7.58 -12.07 11.65
N VAL A 179 -7.48 -11.33 12.76
CA VAL A 179 -8.09 -11.70 14.06
C VAL A 179 -9.08 -10.64 14.56
N CYS A 180 -9.82 -10.03 13.61
CA CYS A 180 -10.89 -9.07 13.90
C CYS A 180 -12.24 -9.62 13.42
N TYR A 181 -13.09 -9.99 14.35
CA TYR A 181 -14.43 -10.57 14.09
C TYR A 181 -15.57 -9.64 14.52
N ALA A 182 -15.27 -8.40 14.96
CA ALA A 182 -16.28 -7.47 15.47
C ALA A 182 -17.37 -7.16 14.43
N SER A 183 -16.99 -6.99 13.14
CA SER A 183 -17.95 -6.76 12.07
C SER A 183 -18.80 -7.99 11.77
N GLN A 184 -18.23 -9.20 11.81
CA GLN A 184 -18.97 -10.44 11.64
C GLN A 184 -19.98 -10.62 12.79
N HIS A 185 -19.51 -10.47 14.02
CA HIS A 185 -20.37 -10.62 15.21
C HIS A 185 -21.54 -9.61 15.24
N CYS A 186 -21.26 -8.34 14.93
CA CYS A 186 -22.24 -7.26 15.07
C CYS A 186 -23.16 -7.11 13.86
N PHE A 187 -22.69 -7.40 12.64
CA PHE A 187 -23.36 -6.98 11.41
C PHE A 187 -23.42 -8.09 10.35
N HIS A 188 -22.97 -9.30 10.67
CA HIS A 188 -22.86 -10.43 9.73
C HIS A 188 -22.06 -10.06 8.45
N ARG A 189 -21.03 -9.22 8.62
CA ARG A 189 -20.13 -8.73 7.57
C ARG A 189 -18.70 -9.02 7.98
N SER A 190 -18.09 -10.04 7.41
CA SER A 190 -16.76 -10.45 7.83
C SER A 190 -15.66 -9.53 7.30
N ALA A 191 -14.79 -9.05 8.20
CA ALA A 191 -13.55 -8.37 7.83
C ALA A 191 -12.57 -9.31 7.10
N ASN A 192 -12.59 -10.61 7.43
CA ASN A 192 -11.81 -11.66 6.75
C ASN A 192 -12.37 -12.03 5.37
N ARG A 193 -13.55 -11.50 5.02
CA ARG A 193 -14.18 -11.61 3.69
C ARG A 193 -14.18 -10.29 2.92
N GLY A 194 -13.48 -9.26 3.43
CA GLY A 194 -13.41 -7.95 2.79
C GLY A 194 -14.59 -7.02 3.04
N GLU A 195 -15.54 -7.39 3.91
CA GLU A 195 -16.81 -6.68 4.16
C GLU A 195 -16.82 -5.93 5.49
N CYS A 196 -15.66 -5.43 5.95
CA CYS A 196 -15.55 -4.74 7.23
C CYS A 196 -16.53 -3.57 7.36
N ALA A 197 -17.39 -3.60 8.40
CA ALA A 197 -18.34 -2.53 8.73
C ALA A 197 -17.70 -1.35 9.48
N GLN A 198 -16.37 -1.37 9.68
CA GLN A 198 -15.63 -0.34 10.40
C GLN A 198 -16.11 -0.13 11.86
N PHE A 199 -16.40 -1.20 12.57
CA PHE A 199 -16.78 -1.20 13.99
C PHE A 199 -15.87 -0.30 14.84
N CYS A 200 -14.56 -0.35 14.64
CA CYS A 200 -13.59 0.48 15.36
C CYS A 200 -13.72 2.00 15.10
N ARG A 201 -14.53 2.41 14.13
CA ARG A 201 -14.81 3.83 13.82
C ARG A 201 -16.11 4.33 14.41
N MET A 202 -16.85 3.48 15.11
CA MET A 202 -18.09 3.85 15.78
C MET A 202 -17.82 4.63 17.07
N LYS A 203 -18.84 5.29 17.60
CA LYS A 203 -18.85 5.91 18.92
C LYS A 203 -19.17 4.86 19.99
N PHE A 204 -18.48 4.95 21.12
CA PHE A 204 -18.69 4.09 22.27
C PHE A 204 -18.81 4.91 23.54
N ASP A 205 -19.64 4.45 24.46
CA ASP A 205 -19.50 4.78 25.86
C ASP A 205 -18.52 3.81 26.49
N LEU A 206 -17.62 4.30 27.34
CA LEU A 206 -16.74 3.47 28.16
C LEU A 206 -17.33 3.41 29.57
N LEU A 207 -17.68 2.20 30.01
CA LEU A 207 -18.32 1.96 31.30
C LEU A 207 -17.39 1.15 32.20
N ASP A 208 -17.45 1.38 33.51
CA ASP A 208 -16.84 0.51 34.51
C ASP A 208 -17.74 -0.69 34.88
N SER A 209 -17.25 -1.56 35.78
CA SER A 209 -18.04 -2.70 36.27
C SER A 209 -19.33 -2.34 36.98
N ASN A 210 -19.41 -1.12 37.56
CA ASN A 210 -20.59 -0.58 38.20
C ASN A 210 -21.51 0.21 37.27
N GLN A 211 -21.28 0.12 35.93
CA GLN A 211 -22.02 0.85 34.90
C GLN A 211 -21.84 2.38 34.95
N ARG A 212 -20.84 2.89 35.67
CA ARG A 212 -20.51 4.32 35.66
C ARG A 212 -19.81 4.67 34.38
N GLU A 213 -20.17 5.78 33.77
CA GLU A 213 -19.61 6.26 32.53
C GLU A 213 -18.23 6.90 32.76
N VAL A 214 -17.19 6.40 32.07
CA VAL A 214 -15.83 6.92 32.10
C VAL A 214 -15.62 7.88 30.92
N GLU A 215 -16.12 7.50 29.73
CA GLU A 215 -16.11 8.32 28.52
C GLU A 215 -17.46 8.18 27.80
N HIS A 216 -18.00 9.33 27.30
CA HIS A 216 -19.30 9.38 26.64
C HIS A 216 -19.16 9.55 25.12
N GLN A 217 -19.74 8.63 24.33
CA GLN A 217 -19.90 8.71 22.87
C GLN A 217 -18.62 9.14 22.13
N ARG A 218 -17.46 8.50 22.44
CA ARG A 218 -16.16 8.77 21.84
C ARG A 218 -15.73 7.67 20.86
N HIS A 219 -14.90 8.03 19.89
CA HIS A 219 -14.34 7.10 18.92
C HIS A 219 -13.08 6.39 19.46
N LEU A 220 -13.20 5.67 20.58
CA LEU A 220 -12.10 5.15 21.41
C LEU A 220 -11.16 4.16 20.68
N LEU A 221 -11.61 3.56 19.59
CA LEU A 221 -10.86 2.61 18.78
C LEU A 221 -10.43 3.19 17.42
N SER A 222 -10.67 4.50 17.17
CA SER A 222 -10.42 5.11 15.87
C SER A 222 -8.98 5.59 15.75
N MET A 223 -8.11 4.79 15.10
CA MET A 223 -6.71 5.16 14.85
C MET A 223 -6.59 6.30 13.85
N ARG A 224 -5.57 7.15 14.04
CA ARG A 224 -5.05 8.06 13.01
C ARG A 224 -4.49 7.26 11.83
N ASP A 225 -4.15 7.92 10.73
CA ASP A 225 -3.53 7.25 9.59
C ASP A 225 -2.01 7.15 9.79
N MET A 226 -1.43 6.03 9.37
CA MET A 226 0.02 5.83 9.41
C MET A 226 0.72 6.77 8.42
N CYS A 227 1.86 7.33 8.81
CA CYS A 227 2.79 8.01 7.93
C CYS A 227 4.22 7.76 8.40
N GLN A 228 4.99 7.02 7.60
CA GLN A 228 6.39 6.65 7.88
C GLN A 228 7.35 7.29 6.87
N LEU A 229 6.96 8.39 6.21
CA LEU A 229 7.77 9.00 5.15
C LEU A 229 9.19 9.33 5.63
N GLU A 230 9.31 9.90 6.84
CA GLU A 230 10.58 10.30 7.44
C GLU A 230 11.37 9.12 8.05
N HIS A 231 10.79 7.91 8.08
CA HIS A 231 11.35 6.71 8.70
C HIS A 231 11.67 5.60 7.70
N LEU A 232 11.63 5.87 6.40
CA LEU A 232 11.87 4.84 5.37
C LEU A 232 13.28 4.25 5.46
N GLN A 233 14.29 5.08 5.73
CA GLN A 233 15.66 4.62 5.90
C GLN A 233 15.77 3.70 7.13
N GLU A 234 15.23 4.09 8.29
CA GLU A 234 15.20 3.26 9.51
C GLU A 234 14.52 1.90 9.27
N LEU A 235 13.44 1.89 8.50
CA LEU A 235 12.74 0.65 8.12
C LEU A 235 13.59 -0.22 7.19
N ALA A 236 14.28 0.35 6.20
CA ALA A 236 15.22 -0.36 5.32
C ALA A 236 16.38 -0.97 6.12
N GLU A 237 16.99 -0.19 7.01
CA GLU A 237 18.05 -0.64 7.93
C GLU A 237 17.57 -1.73 8.89
N SER A 238 16.27 -1.76 9.22
CA SER A 238 15.65 -2.83 10.01
C SER A 238 15.39 -4.11 9.21
N GLY A 239 15.70 -4.13 7.90
CA GLY A 239 15.57 -5.29 7.02
C GLY A 239 14.28 -5.33 6.19
N ALA A 240 13.44 -4.29 6.23
CA ALA A 240 12.30 -4.19 5.31
C ALA A 240 12.78 -3.89 3.89
N CYS A 241 12.28 -4.64 2.91
CA CYS A 241 12.60 -4.46 1.49
C CYS A 241 11.41 -3.96 0.65
N SER A 242 10.18 -4.08 1.16
CA SER A 242 8.97 -3.61 0.48
C SER A 242 8.15 -2.68 1.38
N PHE A 243 7.83 -1.49 0.85
CA PHE A 243 7.16 -0.39 1.53
C PHE A 243 5.77 -0.20 0.97
N LYS A 244 4.76 -0.68 1.71
CA LYS A 244 3.38 -0.76 1.26
C LYS A 244 2.53 0.44 1.65
N ILE A 245 1.91 1.07 0.66
CA ILE A 245 0.91 2.12 0.87
C ILE A 245 -0.47 1.45 0.96
N GLU A 246 -1.23 1.71 2.05
CA GLU A 246 -2.63 1.29 2.18
C GLU A 246 -3.54 2.23 1.39
N GLY A 247 -4.55 1.69 0.70
CA GLY A 247 -5.50 2.56 0.04
C GLY A 247 -6.21 2.02 -1.20
N ARG A 248 -6.52 0.72 -1.29
CA ARG A 248 -7.23 0.13 -2.46
C ARG A 248 -8.60 0.75 -2.80
N LEU A 249 -9.19 1.55 -1.92
CA LEU A 249 -10.43 2.28 -2.19
C LEU A 249 -10.19 3.77 -2.46
N LYS A 250 -8.93 4.20 -2.55
CA LYS A 250 -8.57 5.59 -2.80
C LYS A 250 -8.60 5.91 -4.30
N ASP A 251 -8.77 7.19 -4.58
CA ASP A 251 -8.82 7.74 -5.93
C ASP A 251 -7.43 8.00 -6.53
N VAL A 252 -7.42 8.39 -7.79
CA VAL A 252 -6.21 8.71 -8.56
C VAL A 252 -5.42 9.87 -7.94
N GLU A 253 -6.09 10.90 -7.40
CA GLU A 253 -5.41 12.05 -6.77
C GLU A 253 -4.59 11.62 -5.55
N TYR A 254 -5.17 10.77 -4.68
CA TYR A 254 -4.46 10.20 -3.55
C TYR A 254 -3.25 9.38 -4.02
N VAL A 255 -3.41 8.53 -5.04
CA VAL A 255 -2.32 7.71 -5.58
C VAL A 255 -1.19 8.59 -6.11
N LYS A 256 -1.50 9.58 -6.95
CA LYS A 256 -0.51 10.54 -7.47
C LYS A 256 0.31 11.19 -6.37
N ASN A 257 -0.36 11.73 -5.36
CA ASN A 257 0.27 12.47 -4.28
C ASN A 257 1.14 11.57 -3.38
N VAL A 258 0.56 10.47 -2.88
CA VAL A 258 1.23 9.61 -1.91
C VAL A 258 2.38 8.84 -2.55
N VAL A 259 2.16 8.24 -3.73
CA VAL A 259 3.21 7.48 -4.42
C VAL A 259 4.39 8.38 -4.78
N SER A 260 4.14 9.62 -5.28
CA SER A 260 5.21 10.57 -5.59
C SER A 260 6.03 10.95 -4.36
N ALA A 261 5.38 11.20 -3.21
CA ALA A 261 6.09 11.52 -1.97
C ALA A 261 7.05 10.41 -1.55
N TYR A 262 6.55 9.17 -1.50
CA TYR A 262 7.34 8.02 -1.10
C TYR A 262 8.40 7.63 -2.13
N SER A 263 8.10 7.73 -3.44
CA SER A 263 9.08 7.47 -4.50
C SER A 263 10.23 8.46 -4.47
N LYS A 264 9.96 9.77 -4.26
CA LYS A 264 11.00 10.80 -4.12
C LYS A 264 11.90 10.51 -2.91
N GLU A 265 11.33 10.09 -1.78
CA GLU A 265 12.10 9.80 -0.57
C GLU A 265 12.96 8.54 -0.72
N LEU A 266 12.43 7.45 -1.31
CA LEU A 266 13.22 6.25 -1.62
C LEU A 266 14.36 6.56 -2.60
N ASN A 267 14.14 7.44 -3.59
CA ASN A 267 15.19 7.86 -4.50
C ASN A 267 16.31 8.62 -3.76
N LYS A 268 16.00 9.44 -2.76
CA LYS A 268 17.03 10.09 -1.93
C LYS A 268 17.86 9.05 -1.17
N ILE A 269 17.20 8.06 -0.56
CA ILE A 269 17.88 6.99 0.19
C ILE A 269 18.82 6.21 -0.74
N VAL A 270 18.34 5.77 -1.91
CA VAL A 270 19.15 5.04 -2.90
C VAL A 270 20.32 5.88 -3.39
N ASN A 271 20.11 7.16 -3.72
CA ASN A 271 21.17 8.06 -4.18
C ASN A 271 22.22 8.37 -3.10
N SER A 272 21.81 8.37 -1.83
CA SER A 272 22.75 8.58 -0.70
C SER A 272 23.54 7.33 -0.34
N HIS A 273 23.03 6.14 -0.66
CA HIS A 273 23.65 4.85 -0.33
C HIS A 273 23.61 3.88 -1.53
N PRO A 274 24.22 4.24 -2.68
CA PRO A 274 24.11 3.48 -3.91
C PRO A 274 24.78 2.11 -3.85
N ASP A 275 25.74 1.92 -2.91
CA ASP A 275 26.41 0.63 -2.68
C ASP A 275 25.53 -0.36 -1.88
N LEU A 276 24.55 0.15 -1.10
CA LEU A 276 23.69 -0.65 -0.25
C LEU A 276 22.34 -0.93 -0.91
N TYR A 277 21.76 0.07 -1.56
CA TYR A 277 20.38 0.06 -2.02
C TYR A 277 20.23 0.35 -3.51
N SER A 278 19.21 -0.25 -4.11
CA SER A 278 18.72 0.08 -5.45
C SER A 278 17.19 0.06 -5.48
N ARG A 279 16.57 0.68 -6.50
CA ARG A 279 15.13 0.51 -6.74
C ARG A 279 14.85 -0.88 -7.29
N ALA A 280 13.65 -1.40 -7.00
CA ALA A 280 13.24 -2.71 -7.48
C ALA A 280 12.73 -2.70 -8.93
N SER A 281 12.52 -1.52 -9.52
CA SER A 281 12.08 -1.34 -10.91
C SER A 281 12.86 -0.24 -11.60
N TYR A 282 12.67 -0.08 -12.91
CA TYR A 282 13.47 0.77 -13.79
C TYR A 282 12.75 2.08 -14.12
N GLY A 283 13.52 3.02 -14.66
CA GLY A 283 13.03 4.27 -15.22
C GLY A 283 12.99 5.44 -14.22
N ARG A 284 13.39 6.59 -14.75
CA ARG A 284 13.34 7.86 -14.05
C ARG A 284 11.95 8.47 -14.14
N VAL A 285 11.50 9.11 -13.06
CA VAL A 285 10.23 9.83 -13.01
C VAL A 285 10.50 11.34 -12.92
N ASP A 286 9.93 12.08 -13.86
CA ASP A 286 9.90 13.55 -13.83
C ASP A 286 8.53 14.02 -13.32
N TYR A 287 8.54 14.75 -12.20
CA TYR A 287 7.34 15.24 -11.53
C TYR A 287 7.08 16.69 -11.90
N ALA A 288 5.82 17.03 -12.29
CA ALA A 288 5.38 18.38 -12.55
C ALA A 288 4.73 19.06 -11.33
N PHE A 289 4.86 18.47 -10.14
CA PHE A 289 4.31 19.01 -8.89
C PHE A 289 5.15 18.57 -7.68
N GLU A 290 4.96 19.26 -6.56
CA GLU A 290 5.50 18.84 -5.27
C GLU A 290 4.41 18.17 -4.44
N PRO A 291 4.60 16.90 -4.01
CA PRO A 291 3.61 16.19 -3.23
C PRO A 291 3.51 16.74 -1.79
N ASP A 292 2.28 16.80 -1.26
CA ASP A 292 2.00 17.14 0.14
C ASP A 292 0.95 16.19 0.71
N LEU A 293 1.38 15.27 1.57
CA LEU A 293 0.53 14.22 2.14
C LEU A 293 -0.64 14.78 2.97
N ARG A 294 -0.54 16.02 3.49
CA ARG A 294 -1.59 16.64 4.30
C ARG A 294 -2.78 17.10 3.47
N LYS A 295 -2.59 17.32 2.15
CA LYS A 295 -3.60 17.85 1.24
C LYS A 295 -4.55 16.83 0.64
N THR A 296 -4.25 15.54 0.81
CA THR A 296 -5.15 14.44 0.45
C THR A 296 -5.74 13.80 1.70
N PHE A 297 -6.59 12.79 1.54
CA PHE A 297 -7.30 12.16 2.63
C PHE A 297 -6.37 11.71 3.77
N ASN A 298 -6.54 12.28 4.98
CA ASN A 298 -5.89 11.81 6.20
C ASN A 298 -6.74 12.13 7.44
N ARG A 299 -6.61 11.31 8.49
CA ARG A 299 -7.27 11.46 9.82
C ARG A 299 -6.34 12.08 10.87
N GLY A 300 -5.31 12.80 10.44
CA GLY A 300 -4.11 13.09 11.21
C GLY A 300 -3.15 11.92 11.14
N PHE A 301 -1.84 12.19 11.23
CA PHE A 301 -0.79 11.19 11.08
C PHE A 301 -0.25 10.66 12.41
N THR A 302 0.26 9.43 12.37
CA THR A 302 0.97 8.77 13.47
C THR A 302 2.05 7.84 12.90
N THR A 303 3.17 7.70 13.62
CA THR A 303 4.17 6.66 13.39
C THR A 303 3.77 5.31 14.03
N TYR A 304 2.61 5.27 14.65
CA TYR A 304 1.99 4.13 15.33
C TYR A 304 2.89 3.58 16.43
N PHE A 305 3.50 2.41 16.25
CA PHE A 305 4.39 1.80 17.24
C PHE A 305 5.86 1.73 16.79
N LEU A 306 6.22 2.35 15.68
CA LEU A 306 7.57 2.22 15.10
C LEU A 306 8.66 2.53 16.15
N ASN A 307 8.56 3.69 16.81
CA ASN A 307 9.49 4.17 17.83
C ASN A 307 8.97 3.92 19.26
N GLY A 308 8.10 2.93 19.42
CA GLY A 308 7.49 2.58 20.69
C GLY A 308 6.05 3.09 20.85
N ARG A 309 5.54 2.99 22.07
CA ARG A 309 4.12 3.27 22.37
C ARG A 309 3.90 4.77 22.61
N GLN A 310 2.93 5.34 21.88
CA GLN A 310 2.50 6.73 22.00
C GLN A 310 1.04 6.78 22.43
N ALA A 311 0.65 7.82 23.20
CA ALA A 311 -0.72 7.96 23.73
C ALA A 311 -1.71 8.46 22.67
N ASP A 312 -1.23 9.24 21.70
CA ASP A 312 -2.03 9.99 20.73
C ASP A 312 -2.16 9.32 19.34
N ILE A 313 -2.01 7.99 19.30
CA ILE A 313 -2.16 7.21 18.05
C ILE A 313 -3.61 7.13 17.55
N ALA A 314 -4.59 7.43 18.43
CA ALA A 314 -6.02 7.44 18.13
C ALA A 314 -6.55 8.86 18.00
N ASN A 315 -7.64 9.03 17.23
CA ASN A 315 -8.45 10.25 17.20
C ASN A 315 -9.82 9.93 17.80
N PHE A 316 -10.01 10.32 19.05
CA PHE A 316 -11.26 10.04 19.80
C PHE A 316 -12.42 10.94 19.40
N ASP A 317 -12.17 12.04 18.66
CA ASP A 317 -13.19 13.03 18.29
C ASP A 317 -13.85 12.71 16.94
N THR A 318 -13.09 12.16 15.99
CA THR A 318 -13.62 11.89 14.65
C THR A 318 -12.94 10.74 13.94
N PRO A 319 -13.69 9.90 13.18
CA PRO A 319 -13.14 8.89 12.27
C PRO A 319 -12.96 9.44 10.85
N LYS A 320 -13.34 10.72 10.59
CA LYS A 320 -13.33 11.35 9.27
C LYS A 320 -12.01 12.04 8.98
N ALA A 321 -11.76 12.33 7.70
CA ALA A 321 -10.59 13.11 7.30
C ALA A 321 -10.66 14.53 7.85
N MET A 322 -9.53 14.99 8.41
CA MET A 322 -9.35 16.37 8.85
C MET A 322 -8.55 17.19 7.83
N GLY A 323 -7.56 16.58 7.17
CA GLY A 323 -6.72 17.26 6.19
C GLY A 323 -5.64 18.13 6.82
N GLU A 324 -5.27 19.20 6.14
CA GLU A 324 -4.19 20.14 6.49
C GLU A 324 -4.62 21.15 7.54
N TYR A 325 -3.82 21.36 8.59
CA TYR A 325 -4.03 22.46 9.51
C TYR A 325 -3.72 23.81 8.80
N VAL A 326 -4.68 24.74 8.77
CA VAL A 326 -4.57 26.02 8.02
C VAL A 326 -4.57 27.26 8.92
N GLY A 327 -4.66 27.11 10.22
CA GLY A 327 -4.61 28.22 11.18
C GLY A 327 -5.76 28.21 12.17
N LYS A 328 -5.97 29.33 12.85
CA LYS A 328 -7.07 29.53 13.80
C LYS A 328 -7.96 30.69 13.35
N VAL A 329 -9.24 30.60 13.69
CA VAL A 329 -10.17 31.73 13.55
C VAL A 329 -9.66 32.90 14.39
N LYS A 330 -9.36 34.04 13.74
CA LYS A 330 -8.90 35.25 14.41
C LYS A 330 -10.07 36.10 14.90
N GLU A 331 -11.03 36.37 14.02
CA GLU A 331 -12.21 37.16 14.29
C GLU A 331 -13.37 36.74 13.39
N ILE A 332 -14.61 36.97 13.85
CA ILE A 332 -15.83 36.73 13.08
C ILE A 332 -16.54 38.09 12.92
N ARG A 333 -16.92 38.44 11.69
CA ARG A 333 -17.68 39.68 11.38
C ARG A 333 -18.81 39.35 10.42
N GLY A 334 -20.05 39.48 10.92
CA GLY A 334 -21.23 39.13 10.13
C GLY A 334 -21.19 37.70 9.64
N ASN A 335 -21.26 37.47 8.34
CA ASN A 335 -21.20 36.14 7.72
C ASN A 335 -19.79 35.77 7.19
N SER A 336 -18.73 36.38 7.74
CA SER A 336 -17.35 36.12 7.36
C SER A 336 -16.45 36.02 8.59
N PHE A 337 -15.26 35.42 8.40
CA PHE A 337 -14.25 35.33 9.45
C PHE A 337 -12.85 35.45 8.84
N ASN A 338 -11.88 35.86 9.67
CA ASN A 338 -10.46 35.89 9.30
C ASN A 338 -9.73 34.69 9.94
N VAL A 339 -8.79 34.12 9.19
CA VAL A 339 -7.90 33.06 9.64
C VAL A 339 -6.52 33.62 9.95
N SER A 340 -5.95 33.26 11.11
CA SER A 340 -4.57 33.53 11.46
C SER A 340 -3.68 32.39 10.92
N GLY A 341 -2.88 32.63 9.91
CA GLY A 341 -2.02 31.64 9.26
C GLY A 341 -1.49 32.15 7.94
N THR A 342 -0.64 31.34 7.30
CA THR A 342 0.01 31.64 6.02
C THR A 342 -0.60 30.85 4.85
N ALA A 343 -1.62 30.01 5.10
CA ALA A 343 -2.27 29.23 4.07
C ALA A 343 -3.00 30.14 3.08
N ALA A 344 -2.83 29.89 1.79
CA ALA A 344 -3.64 30.49 0.74
C ALA A 344 -4.97 29.72 0.61
N PHE A 345 -6.06 30.43 0.36
CA PHE A 345 -7.39 29.84 0.23
C PHE A 345 -7.99 30.14 -1.14
N GLU A 346 -8.77 29.18 -1.65
CA GLU A 346 -9.52 29.30 -2.89
C GLU A 346 -11.03 29.20 -2.66
N ASN A 347 -11.77 29.77 -3.63
CA ASN A 347 -13.23 29.56 -3.67
C ASN A 347 -13.51 28.08 -3.89
N GLY A 348 -14.32 27.51 -3.02
CA GLY A 348 -14.67 26.09 -3.05
C GLY A 348 -13.91 25.21 -2.07
N ASP A 349 -12.87 25.73 -1.38
CA ASP A 349 -12.16 24.98 -0.35
C ASP A 349 -13.11 24.43 0.71
N GLY A 350 -12.89 23.17 1.12
CA GLY A 350 -13.59 22.53 2.23
C GLY A 350 -12.80 22.71 3.52
N LEU A 351 -13.41 23.34 4.52
CA LEU A 351 -12.83 23.49 5.85
C LEU A 351 -13.60 22.69 6.89
N CYS A 352 -12.92 22.31 7.96
CA CYS A 352 -13.55 21.66 9.11
C CYS A 352 -12.84 22.03 10.43
N PHE A 353 -13.52 21.77 11.53
CA PHE A 353 -13.03 21.97 12.90
C PHE A 353 -13.70 21.00 13.87
N ILE A 354 -13.08 20.75 15.01
CA ILE A 354 -13.70 20.03 16.12
C ILE A 354 -14.39 21.05 17.03
N ASN A 355 -15.67 20.87 17.27
CA ASN A 355 -16.47 21.74 18.14
C ASN A 355 -16.33 21.35 19.62
N ASP A 356 -16.96 22.15 20.52
CA ASP A 356 -16.93 21.94 21.97
C ASP A 356 -17.60 20.62 22.42
N ALA A 357 -18.42 20.00 21.56
CA ALA A 357 -19.02 18.68 21.80
C ALA A 357 -18.17 17.51 21.24
N HIS A 358 -16.90 17.77 20.89
CA HIS A 358 -16.01 16.78 20.28
C HIS A 358 -16.54 16.18 18.97
N GLU A 359 -17.19 17.00 18.14
CA GLU A 359 -17.71 16.59 16.84
C GLU A 359 -17.05 17.37 15.71
N LEU A 360 -16.80 16.69 14.60
CA LEU A 360 -16.28 17.32 13.40
C LEU A 360 -17.40 18.05 12.64
N GLU A 361 -17.29 19.37 12.54
CA GLU A 361 -18.13 20.20 11.68
C GLU A 361 -17.36 20.62 10.42
N GLY A 362 -17.95 20.34 9.25
CA GLY A 362 -17.39 20.72 7.95
C GLY A 362 -18.24 21.76 7.24
N PHE A 363 -17.59 22.66 6.49
CA PHE A 363 -18.26 23.67 5.68
C PHE A 363 -17.43 24.07 4.46
N ARG A 364 -18.08 24.65 3.47
CA ARG A 364 -17.42 25.05 2.22
C ARG A 364 -17.26 26.57 2.18
N ILE A 365 -16.12 27.04 1.65
CA ILE A 365 -15.84 28.45 1.40
C ILE A 365 -16.43 28.83 0.03
N ASN A 366 -17.37 29.78 0.06
CA ASN A 366 -17.96 30.32 -1.17
C ASN A 366 -17.06 31.36 -1.81
N LYS A 367 -16.42 32.24 -0.99
CA LYS A 367 -15.50 33.27 -1.45
C LYS A 367 -14.32 33.39 -0.47
N ALA A 368 -13.12 33.49 -1.00
CA ALA A 368 -11.90 33.79 -0.27
C ALA A 368 -11.29 35.10 -0.75
N GLU A 369 -10.98 36.01 0.15
CA GLU A 369 -10.28 37.28 -0.08
C GLU A 369 -9.05 37.34 0.82
N GLY A 370 -7.94 36.76 0.36
CA GLY A 370 -6.80 36.51 1.21
C GLY A 370 -7.19 35.61 2.41
N ASN A 371 -6.95 36.11 3.61
CA ASN A 371 -7.28 35.35 4.84
C ASN A 371 -8.73 35.59 5.33
N ARG A 372 -9.52 36.38 4.61
CA ARG A 372 -10.94 36.63 4.92
C ARG A 372 -11.80 35.67 4.11
N LEU A 373 -12.57 34.83 4.83
CA LEU A 373 -13.31 33.74 4.25
C LEU A 373 -14.82 33.95 4.46
N TYR A 374 -15.58 33.69 3.40
CA TYR A 374 -17.01 33.80 3.34
C TYR A 374 -17.61 32.41 3.06
N PRO A 375 -18.04 31.67 4.08
CA PRO A 375 -18.73 30.41 3.88
C PRO A 375 -20.14 30.63 3.34
N LEU A 376 -20.73 29.62 2.70
CA LEU A 376 -22.13 29.67 2.27
C LEU A 376 -23.06 29.90 3.46
N LYS A 377 -22.76 29.23 4.61
CA LYS A 377 -23.41 29.42 5.88
C LYS A 377 -22.36 29.34 6.98
N LEU A 378 -22.28 30.38 7.82
CA LEU A 378 -21.36 30.41 8.95
C LEU A 378 -21.77 29.33 9.98
N PRO A 379 -20.86 28.39 10.35
CA PRO A 379 -21.18 27.39 11.37
C PRO A 379 -21.51 28.04 12.71
N LYS A 380 -22.59 27.62 13.34
CA LYS A 380 -23.09 28.21 14.61
C LYS A 380 -22.11 28.06 15.78
N ARG A 381 -21.30 27.00 15.77
CA ARG A 381 -20.34 26.67 16.82
C ARG A 381 -18.92 27.19 16.55
N LEU A 382 -18.69 27.84 15.42
CA LEU A 382 -17.40 28.46 15.12
C LEU A 382 -17.15 29.66 16.05
N ARG A 383 -15.95 29.74 16.65
CA ARG A 383 -15.56 30.78 17.61
C ARG A 383 -14.15 31.30 17.27
N PRO A 384 -13.80 32.53 17.67
CA PRO A 384 -12.40 32.97 17.68
C PRO A 384 -11.52 32.00 18.46
N GLY A 385 -10.32 31.71 17.96
CA GLY A 385 -9.40 30.73 18.53
C GLY A 385 -9.59 29.28 18.04
N THR A 386 -10.73 28.94 17.38
CA THR A 386 -10.97 27.60 16.83
C THR A 386 -9.91 27.24 15.80
N ALA A 387 -9.27 26.08 15.95
CA ALA A 387 -8.35 25.50 14.97
C ALA A 387 -9.12 25.01 13.74
N LEU A 388 -8.65 25.42 12.56
CA LEU A 388 -9.24 25.07 11.27
C LEU A 388 -8.34 24.12 10.49
N TYR A 389 -8.97 23.18 9.82
CA TYR A 389 -8.34 22.21 8.95
C TYR A 389 -8.98 22.27 7.56
N ARG A 390 -8.18 22.08 6.50
CA ARG A 390 -8.64 22.01 5.11
C ARG A 390 -8.67 20.54 4.67
N ASN A 391 -9.86 20.01 4.52
CA ASN A 391 -10.06 18.61 4.08
C ASN A 391 -10.36 18.49 2.57
N ASN A 392 -10.46 19.62 1.85
CA ASN A 392 -10.54 19.67 0.40
C ASN A 392 -9.82 20.94 -0.09
N ASP A 393 -8.68 20.77 -0.74
CA ASP A 393 -7.87 21.82 -1.36
C ASP A 393 -8.16 21.86 -2.87
N VAL A 394 -8.95 22.84 -3.31
CA VAL A 394 -9.40 22.95 -4.71
C VAL A 394 -8.23 23.22 -5.66
N ALA A 395 -7.25 24.04 -5.26
CA ALA A 395 -6.08 24.34 -6.08
C ALA A 395 -5.23 23.08 -6.30
N PHE A 396 -5.03 22.30 -5.24
CA PHE A 396 -4.26 21.07 -5.29
C PHE A 396 -4.98 19.97 -6.11
N SER A 397 -6.30 19.80 -5.95
CA SER A 397 -7.08 18.89 -6.79
C SER A 397 -7.02 19.26 -8.28
N ARG A 398 -7.11 20.55 -8.63
CA ARG A 398 -6.93 21.00 -10.03
C ARG A 398 -5.53 20.68 -10.56
N LEU A 399 -4.50 20.84 -9.74
CA LEU A 399 -3.14 20.47 -10.10
C LEU A 399 -3.04 18.97 -10.41
N LEU A 400 -3.58 18.13 -9.51
CA LEU A 400 -3.57 16.67 -9.65
C LEU A 400 -4.46 16.16 -10.79
N ALA A 401 -5.45 16.90 -11.26
CA ALA A 401 -6.27 16.51 -12.42
C ALA A 401 -5.46 16.45 -13.73
N ASN A 402 -4.30 17.12 -13.79
CA ASN A 402 -3.43 17.14 -14.97
C ASN A 402 -2.46 15.94 -14.98
N VAL A 403 -1.65 15.82 -16.04
CA VAL A 403 -0.51 14.90 -16.09
C VAL A 403 0.58 15.43 -15.17
N THR A 404 0.81 14.77 -14.05
CA THR A 404 1.69 15.24 -12.98
C THR A 404 3.01 14.48 -12.86
N ALA A 405 3.16 13.37 -13.59
CA ALA A 405 4.42 12.63 -13.67
C ALA A 405 4.58 11.94 -15.02
N LYS A 406 5.83 11.75 -15.44
CA LYS A 406 6.22 10.94 -16.60
C LYS A 406 7.37 10.04 -16.21
N ARG A 407 7.21 8.74 -16.38
CA ARG A 407 8.26 7.74 -16.16
C ARG A 407 8.85 7.30 -17.48
N ARG A 408 10.19 7.29 -17.59
CA ARG A 408 10.91 6.95 -18.81
C ARG A 408 12.16 6.14 -18.53
N LEU A 409 12.46 5.21 -19.45
CA LEU A 409 13.71 4.45 -19.48
C LEU A 409 14.78 5.25 -20.23
N GLN A 410 16.00 5.27 -19.71
CA GLN A 410 17.09 6.04 -20.27
C GLN A 410 17.81 5.23 -21.38
N LEU A 411 17.90 5.81 -22.58
CA LEU A 411 18.61 5.20 -23.70
C LEU A 411 19.93 5.91 -24.01
N ALA A 412 20.99 5.12 -24.19
CA ALA A 412 22.19 5.52 -24.89
C ALA A 412 22.13 5.00 -26.34
N MET A 413 22.41 5.85 -27.29
CA MET A 413 22.38 5.52 -28.72
C MET A 413 23.76 5.69 -29.37
N ARG A 414 24.09 4.79 -30.29
CA ARG A 414 25.26 4.90 -31.16
C ARG A 414 24.80 4.82 -32.61
N PHE A 415 25.08 5.87 -33.36
CA PHE A 415 24.80 5.96 -34.79
C PHE A 415 26.09 5.96 -35.55
N GLY A 416 26.22 5.12 -36.60
CA GLY A 416 27.45 5.03 -37.36
C GLY A 416 27.22 4.56 -38.79
N ALA A 417 28.27 4.73 -39.61
CA ALA A 417 28.33 4.22 -40.97
C ALA A 417 28.79 2.75 -40.97
N THR A 418 28.25 1.93 -41.90
CA THR A 418 28.64 0.52 -42.18
C THR A 418 29.35 0.44 -43.53
N ALA A 419 29.55 -0.74 -44.10
CA ALA A 419 30.13 -0.87 -45.44
C ALA A 419 29.17 -0.37 -46.53
N ASP A 420 27.87 -0.44 -46.35
CA ASP A 420 26.82 -0.21 -47.34
C ASP A 420 25.67 0.70 -46.88
N GLY A 421 25.82 1.36 -45.72
CA GLY A 421 24.78 2.22 -45.18
C GLY A 421 25.03 2.66 -43.76
N PHE A 422 23.99 2.66 -42.93
CA PHE A 422 24.05 3.18 -41.57
C PHE A 422 23.43 2.20 -40.56
N PHE A 423 23.91 2.26 -39.33
CA PHE A 423 23.31 1.57 -38.19
C PHE A 423 22.92 2.50 -37.07
N LEU A 424 21.92 2.11 -36.29
CA LEU A 424 21.57 2.69 -35.00
C LEU A 424 21.52 1.57 -33.97
N CYS A 425 22.42 1.61 -32.99
CA CYS A 425 22.37 0.76 -31.81
C CYS A 425 21.79 1.57 -30.64
N ALA A 426 20.67 1.13 -30.08
CA ALA A 426 20.07 1.69 -28.90
C ALA A 426 20.21 0.71 -27.73
N SER A 427 20.64 1.18 -26.56
CA SER A 427 20.83 0.39 -25.34
C SER A 427 20.20 1.06 -24.13
N CYS A 428 19.48 0.27 -23.33
CA CYS A 428 18.95 0.67 -22.04
C CYS A 428 19.82 0.04 -20.95
N HIS A 429 20.57 0.85 -20.21
CA HIS A 429 21.51 0.35 -19.20
C HIS A 429 20.79 -0.33 -18.02
N GLU A 430 19.61 0.17 -17.66
CA GLU A 430 18.84 -0.33 -16.51
C GLU A 430 18.34 -1.77 -16.73
N THR A 431 18.04 -2.12 -18.00
CA THR A 431 17.48 -3.43 -18.40
C THR A 431 18.50 -4.34 -19.09
N GLU A 432 19.70 -3.84 -19.37
CA GLU A 432 20.76 -4.51 -20.16
C GLU A 432 20.34 -4.92 -21.60
N ILE A 433 19.20 -4.42 -22.08
CA ILE A 433 18.64 -4.73 -23.39
C ILE A 433 19.28 -3.82 -24.46
N LYS A 434 19.55 -4.40 -25.63
CA LYS A 434 20.15 -3.69 -26.78
C LYS A 434 19.42 -4.08 -28.05
N ALA A 435 19.22 -3.10 -28.93
CA ALA A 435 18.72 -3.35 -30.27
C ALA A 435 19.57 -2.62 -31.31
N THR A 436 19.75 -3.22 -32.45
CA THR A 436 20.51 -2.62 -33.56
C THR A 436 19.69 -2.69 -34.84
N ALA A 437 19.34 -1.54 -35.37
CA ALA A 437 18.72 -1.37 -36.68
C ALA A 437 19.79 -1.03 -37.72
N ASN A 438 19.73 -1.65 -38.87
CA ASN A 438 20.61 -1.35 -40.00
C ASN A 438 19.77 -0.95 -41.21
N ILE A 439 20.33 -0.07 -42.04
CA ILE A 439 19.71 0.35 -43.30
C ILE A 439 20.74 0.52 -44.37
N VAL A 440 20.47 -0.02 -45.56
CA VAL A 440 21.31 0.14 -46.74
C VAL A 440 21.02 1.48 -47.40
N PHE A 441 22.03 2.30 -47.61
CA PHE A 441 21.88 3.61 -48.22
C PHE A 441 23.21 4.09 -48.83
N GLY A 442 23.15 4.55 -50.08
CA GLY A 442 24.35 5.02 -50.79
C GLY A 442 24.92 6.31 -50.16
N TYR A 443 26.24 6.31 -49.98
CA TYR A 443 26.93 7.45 -49.40
C TYR A 443 26.94 8.68 -50.31
N GLN A 444 26.58 9.83 -49.72
CA GLN A 444 26.73 11.16 -50.33
C GLN A 444 27.42 12.05 -49.30
N ALA A 445 28.54 12.67 -49.68
CA ALA A 445 29.20 13.61 -48.79
C ALA A 445 28.29 14.78 -48.46
N ALA A 446 28.19 15.14 -47.19
CA ALA A 446 27.42 16.29 -46.75
C ALA A 446 28.21 17.58 -47.01
N ARG A 447 27.51 18.64 -47.39
CA ARG A 447 28.12 19.98 -47.51
C ARG A 447 28.55 20.60 -46.19
N GLN A 448 27.91 20.13 -45.10
CA GLN A 448 28.15 20.54 -43.71
C GLN A 448 27.92 19.34 -42.80
N SER A 449 28.58 19.30 -41.64
CA SER A 449 28.36 18.23 -40.67
C SER A 449 26.86 18.04 -40.32
N GLN A 450 26.39 16.82 -40.40
CA GLN A 450 24.99 16.47 -40.11
C GLN A 450 24.75 16.18 -38.63
N ARG A 451 25.74 16.37 -37.77
CA ARG A 451 25.74 16.02 -36.35
C ARG A 451 24.49 16.51 -35.62
N GLU A 452 24.17 17.79 -35.72
CA GLU A 452 23.02 18.40 -35.04
C GLU A 452 21.67 17.82 -35.54
N ASN A 453 21.56 17.62 -36.88
CA ASN A 453 20.36 17.03 -37.46
C ASN A 453 20.17 15.58 -37.01
N ILE A 454 21.25 14.76 -37.03
CA ILE A 454 21.23 13.38 -36.58
C ILE A 454 20.78 13.29 -35.14
N ILE A 455 21.41 14.03 -34.23
CA ILE A 455 21.04 14.08 -32.82
C ILE A 455 19.56 14.51 -32.64
N LYS A 456 19.15 15.58 -33.32
CA LYS A 456 17.77 16.11 -33.23
C LYS A 456 16.73 15.08 -33.72
N GLN A 457 17.01 14.30 -34.78
CA GLN A 457 16.05 13.34 -35.31
C GLN A 457 16.01 12.04 -34.48
N LEU A 458 17.14 11.55 -34.00
CA LEU A 458 17.23 10.34 -33.19
C LEU A 458 16.68 10.57 -31.76
N ALA A 459 16.85 11.74 -31.19
CA ALA A 459 16.32 12.08 -29.87
C ALA A 459 14.79 12.24 -29.80
N LYS A 460 14.06 12.19 -30.93
CA LYS A 460 12.59 12.32 -30.97
C LYS A 460 11.87 11.06 -30.49
N LEU A 461 11.88 10.81 -29.18
CA LEU A 461 11.29 9.64 -28.54
C LEU A 461 9.94 9.95 -27.81
N GLY A 462 9.36 11.14 -28.04
CA GLY A 462 8.27 11.68 -27.23
C GLY A 462 7.01 10.81 -27.07
N ASN A 463 6.73 9.87 -27.98
CA ASN A 463 5.59 8.96 -27.97
C ASN A 463 5.94 7.55 -27.45
N THR A 464 7.13 7.38 -26.86
CA THR A 464 7.63 6.11 -26.35
C THR A 464 7.86 6.18 -24.83
N ILE A 465 8.13 5.05 -24.20
CA ILE A 465 8.56 4.98 -22.81
C ILE A 465 10.02 5.35 -22.60
N PHE A 466 10.74 5.73 -23.66
CA PHE A 466 12.17 6.00 -23.64
C PHE A 466 12.47 7.49 -23.66
N GLU A 467 13.63 7.85 -23.10
CA GLU A 467 14.25 9.16 -23.17
C GLU A 467 15.71 9.01 -23.57
N CYS A 468 16.17 9.81 -24.51
CA CYS A 468 17.53 9.76 -24.95
C CYS A 468 18.45 10.49 -23.97
N GLN A 469 19.41 9.78 -23.39
CA GLN A 469 20.43 10.32 -22.50
C GLN A 469 21.66 10.80 -23.26
N GLU A 470 22.13 9.98 -24.23
CA GLU A 470 23.35 10.24 -25.00
C GLU A 470 23.21 9.68 -26.40
N ILE A 471 23.77 10.41 -27.38
CA ILE A 471 23.95 9.94 -28.76
C ILE A 471 25.41 10.08 -29.15
N LYS A 472 26.09 8.95 -29.42
CA LYS A 472 27.43 8.92 -29.96
C LYS A 472 27.35 8.69 -31.46
N ILE A 473 28.07 9.51 -32.24
CA ILE A 473 28.23 9.34 -33.68
C ILE A 473 29.58 8.72 -33.95
N GLU A 474 29.62 7.61 -34.69
CA GLU A 474 30.78 6.76 -34.95
C GLU A 474 31.08 6.73 -36.46
N ASN A 475 32.31 6.33 -36.81
CA ASN A 475 32.74 6.10 -38.17
C ASN A 475 32.48 7.29 -39.11
N HIS A 476 32.66 8.52 -38.60
CA HIS A 476 32.47 9.76 -39.37
C HIS A 476 31.09 9.86 -40.08
N ALA A 477 30.04 9.23 -39.48
CA ALA A 477 28.72 9.17 -40.10
C ALA A 477 28.07 10.57 -40.27
N ASP A 478 28.51 11.58 -39.53
CA ASP A 478 28.07 12.98 -39.65
C ASP A 478 28.69 13.72 -40.85
N GLU A 479 29.67 13.16 -41.55
CA GLU A 479 30.22 13.68 -42.78
C GLU A 479 29.39 13.30 -44.01
N TYR A 480 28.44 12.38 -43.88
CA TYR A 480 27.54 11.96 -44.95
C TYR A 480 26.15 12.62 -44.80
N PHE A 481 25.53 12.86 -45.98
CA PHE A 481 24.12 13.30 -46.01
C PHE A 481 23.21 12.12 -45.64
N VAL A 482 22.43 12.28 -44.60
CA VAL A 482 21.45 11.28 -44.12
C VAL A 482 20.06 11.90 -44.10
N PRO A 483 19.12 11.43 -44.91
CA PRO A 483 17.74 11.94 -44.91
C PRO A 483 17.07 11.77 -43.54
N SER A 484 16.31 12.77 -43.12
CA SER A 484 15.56 12.73 -41.84
C SER A 484 14.54 11.57 -41.77
N SER A 485 14.01 11.14 -42.92
CA SER A 485 13.13 9.95 -43.03
C SER A 485 13.84 8.66 -42.65
N LEU A 486 15.08 8.52 -43.11
CA LEU A 486 15.92 7.34 -42.84
C LEU A 486 16.34 7.29 -41.36
N LEU A 487 16.72 8.41 -40.78
CA LEU A 487 16.97 8.51 -39.32
C LEU A 487 15.73 8.14 -38.49
N ALA A 488 14.53 8.58 -38.94
CA ALA A 488 13.28 8.25 -38.30
C ALA A 488 12.92 6.77 -38.43
N GLU A 489 13.24 6.12 -39.53
CA GLU A 489 13.05 4.69 -39.75
C GLU A 489 13.97 3.86 -38.84
N LEU A 490 15.26 4.15 -38.83
CA LEU A 490 16.24 3.49 -37.95
C LEU A 490 15.82 3.60 -36.48
N ARG A 491 15.40 4.81 -36.04
CA ARG A 491 14.93 5.02 -34.70
C ARG A 491 13.72 4.16 -34.38
N ARG A 492 12.67 4.15 -35.23
CA ARG A 492 11.46 3.34 -35.01
C ARG A 492 11.82 1.86 -34.92
N THR A 493 12.58 1.34 -35.86
CA THR A 493 12.99 -0.08 -35.88
C THR A 493 13.74 -0.46 -34.61
N ALA A 494 14.70 0.36 -34.16
CA ALA A 494 15.46 0.09 -32.95
C ALA A 494 14.56 0.12 -31.69
N VAL A 495 13.63 1.07 -31.60
CA VAL A 495 12.69 1.20 -30.47
C VAL A 495 11.72 0.01 -30.45
N ASP A 496 11.11 -0.36 -31.59
CA ASP A 496 10.19 -1.49 -31.68
C ASP A 496 10.87 -2.82 -31.27
N GLN A 497 12.15 -2.99 -31.62
CA GLN A 497 12.94 -4.13 -31.17
C GLN A 497 13.19 -4.12 -29.68
N LEU A 498 13.53 -2.96 -29.08
CA LEU A 498 13.69 -2.83 -27.63
C LEU A 498 12.40 -3.15 -26.88
N GLU A 499 11.25 -2.60 -27.32
CA GLU A 499 9.95 -2.88 -26.71
C GLU A 499 9.59 -4.37 -26.80
N SER A 500 9.88 -5.01 -27.91
CA SER A 500 9.67 -6.46 -28.09
C SER A 500 10.53 -7.28 -27.13
N GLN A 501 11.80 -6.90 -26.95
CA GLN A 501 12.72 -7.57 -26.01
C GLN A 501 12.28 -7.40 -24.56
N LEU A 502 11.81 -6.21 -24.16
CA LEU A 502 11.26 -5.95 -22.82
C LEU A 502 10.08 -6.88 -22.51
N LYS A 503 9.20 -7.10 -23.48
CA LYS A 503 8.06 -8.02 -23.33
C LYS A 503 8.49 -9.49 -23.23
N GLN A 504 9.55 -9.90 -23.93
CA GLN A 504 10.03 -11.30 -23.94
C GLN A 504 10.87 -11.66 -22.70
N ALA A 505 11.65 -10.73 -22.16
CA ALA A 505 12.56 -10.97 -21.04
C ALA A 505 11.89 -11.54 -19.79
N LYS A 506 10.56 -11.41 -19.64
CA LYS A 506 9.80 -11.82 -18.48
C LYS A 506 9.17 -13.22 -18.55
N GLN A 507 9.19 -13.89 -19.71
CA GLN A 507 8.57 -15.22 -19.84
C GLN A 507 9.36 -16.36 -19.15
N THR A 508 10.50 -16.04 -18.53
CA THR A 508 11.46 -17.01 -17.96
C THR A 508 11.49 -17.05 -16.41
N ALA A 509 10.42 -16.61 -15.73
CA ALA A 509 10.36 -16.73 -14.27
C ALA A 509 10.47 -18.21 -13.83
N PRO A 510 11.27 -18.54 -12.80
CA PRO A 510 11.40 -19.90 -12.30
C PRO A 510 10.06 -20.40 -11.72
N GLU A 511 9.88 -21.72 -11.75
CA GLU A 511 8.72 -22.36 -11.10
C GLU A 511 8.76 -22.14 -9.60
N THR A 512 7.60 -21.87 -9.01
CA THR A 512 7.45 -21.74 -7.56
C THR A 512 7.29 -23.14 -6.96
N ASN A 513 8.27 -23.54 -6.16
CA ASN A 513 8.22 -24.81 -5.44
C ASN A 513 7.63 -24.58 -4.04
N ILE A 514 6.60 -25.34 -3.70
CA ILE A 514 6.02 -25.35 -2.35
C ILE A 514 6.59 -26.55 -1.62
N HIS A 515 7.22 -26.30 -0.48
CA HIS A 515 7.74 -27.35 0.39
C HIS A 515 6.84 -27.49 1.62
N ASN A 516 6.15 -28.62 1.74
CA ASN A 516 5.10 -28.84 2.73
C ASN A 516 5.56 -29.53 4.03
N GLN A 517 6.81 -29.36 4.44
CA GLN A 517 7.28 -29.95 5.71
C GLN A 517 8.05 -28.92 6.56
N PRO A 518 7.33 -28.06 7.32
CA PRO A 518 7.98 -27.15 8.25
C PRO A 518 8.62 -27.92 9.41
N SER A 519 9.72 -27.36 9.93
CA SER A 519 10.46 -27.94 11.07
C SER A 519 9.69 -27.82 12.40
N SER A 520 8.63 -27.00 12.46
CA SER A 520 7.91 -26.70 13.69
C SER A 520 6.39 -26.88 13.54
N ASN A 521 5.77 -27.40 14.62
CA ASN A 521 4.32 -27.47 14.75
C ASN A 521 3.71 -26.06 14.89
N VAL A 522 2.67 -25.76 14.11
CA VAL A 522 2.01 -24.45 14.08
C VAL A 522 1.44 -24.03 15.44
N GLU A 523 0.98 -24.98 16.29
CA GLU A 523 0.47 -24.65 17.63
C GLU A 523 1.52 -24.05 18.58
N ASN A 524 2.80 -24.30 18.32
CA ASN A 524 3.89 -23.83 19.18
C ASN A 524 4.39 -22.42 18.84
N ILE A 525 4.03 -21.89 17.66
CA ILE A 525 4.56 -20.63 17.13
C ILE A 525 3.52 -19.50 17.12
N VAL A 526 2.26 -19.78 17.41
CA VAL A 526 1.19 -18.79 17.45
C VAL A 526 0.98 -18.20 18.85
N PRO A 527 0.41 -17.00 18.97
CA PRO A 527 0.07 -16.39 20.25
C PRO A 527 -0.85 -17.26 21.10
N LYS A 528 -0.76 -17.17 22.44
CA LYS A 528 -1.54 -17.97 23.40
C LYS A 528 -3.05 -17.96 23.15
N ALA A 529 -3.59 -16.86 22.62
CA ALA A 529 -5.02 -16.75 22.32
C ALA A 529 -5.52 -17.81 21.34
N TYR A 530 -4.68 -18.29 20.44
CA TYR A 530 -5.03 -19.34 19.47
C TYR A 530 -5.30 -20.71 20.15
N LYS A 531 -4.63 -20.97 21.28
CA LYS A 531 -4.90 -22.20 22.06
C LYS A 531 -6.25 -22.19 22.75
N ALA A 532 -6.70 -20.99 23.20
CA ALA A 532 -8.01 -20.82 23.82
C ALA A 532 -9.14 -20.65 22.78
N HIS A 533 -8.82 -20.12 21.60
CA HIS A 533 -9.76 -19.73 20.56
C HIS A 533 -9.25 -20.20 19.20
N SER A 534 -9.34 -21.51 18.90
CA SER A 534 -8.77 -22.08 17.68
C SER A 534 -9.48 -21.65 16.38
N TYR A 535 -10.66 -21.01 16.44
CA TYR A 535 -11.26 -20.32 15.29
C TYR A 535 -10.39 -19.17 14.74
N LEU A 536 -9.41 -18.66 15.51
CA LEU A 536 -8.44 -17.67 15.06
C LEU A 536 -7.54 -18.15 13.91
N TYR A 537 -7.45 -19.46 13.66
CA TYR A 537 -6.78 -20.00 12.47
C TYR A 537 -7.56 -19.78 11.18
N ASN A 538 -8.82 -19.30 11.26
CA ASN A 538 -9.66 -18.98 10.10
C ASN A 538 -9.89 -20.16 9.15
N ILE A 539 -10.07 -21.37 9.67
CA ILE A 539 -10.33 -22.59 8.88
C ILE A 539 -11.74 -22.55 8.33
N SER A 540 -11.91 -22.35 7.01
CA SER A 540 -13.20 -22.14 6.35
C SER A 540 -13.53 -23.16 5.27
N ASN A 541 -12.60 -24.10 4.94
CA ASN A 541 -12.79 -25.14 3.94
C ASN A 541 -11.98 -26.40 4.31
N HIS A 542 -12.24 -27.51 3.59
CA HIS A 542 -11.57 -28.78 3.87
C HIS A 542 -10.06 -28.73 3.57
N LEU A 543 -9.60 -27.97 2.56
CA LEU A 543 -8.19 -27.84 2.21
C LEU A 543 -7.41 -27.11 3.30
N SER A 544 -7.90 -25.97 3.79
CA SER A 544 -7.26 -25.29 4.92
C SER A 544 -7.25 -26.14 6.17
N LYS A 545 -8.30 -26.95 6.40
CA LYS A 545 -8.34 -27.93 7.49
C LYS A 545 -7.29 -29.04 7.32
N GLN A 546 -7.13 -29.58 6.10
CA GLN A 546 -6.12 -30.58 5.76
C GLN A 546 -4.71 -30.03 5.99
N PHE A 547 -4.44 -28.84 5.46
CA PHE A 547 -3.17 -28.15 5.64
C PHE A 547 -2.80 -28.01 7.11
N TYR A 548 -3.65 -27.40 7.94
CA TYR A 548 -3.33 -27.20 9.36
C TYR A 548 -3.21 -28.52 10.14
N LYS A 549 -3.97 -29.54 9.78
CA LYS A 549 -3.83 -30.88 10.38
C LYS A 549 -2.47 -31.48 10.06
N ALA A 550 -2.01 -31.41 8.81
CA ALA A 550 -0.69 -31.88 8.40
C ALA A 550 0.45 -31.14 9.11
N HIS A 551 0.21 -29.87 9.49
CA HIS A 551 1.17 -29.02 10.20
C HIS A 551 1.00 -29.03 11.74
N GLY A 552 0.37 -30.07 12.28
CA GLY A 552 0.32 -30.35 13.71
C GLY A 552 -0.78 -29.69 14.51
N LEU A 553 -1.77 -29.05 13.89
CA LEU A 553 -2.91 -28.49 14.61
C LEU A 553 -3.86 -29.62 15.05
N THR A 554 -4.11 -29.72 16.35
CA THR A 554 -4.96 -30.76 16.94
C THR A 554 -6.40 -30.30 17.14
N SER A 555 -6.61 -29.01 17.49
CA SER A 555 -7.95 -28.42 17.66
C SER A 555 -8.36 -27.67 16.38
N LEU A 556 -9.28 -28.24 15.63
CA LEU A 556 -9.70 -27.79 14.30
C LEU A 556 -11.12 -27.17 14.33
N GLN A 557 -11.32 -26.11 15.13
CA GLN A 557 -12.57 -25.37 15.09
C GLN A 557 -12.69 -24.60 13.74
N PRO A 558 -13.88 -24.56 13.14
CA PRO A 558 -14.10 -23.74 11.97
C PRO A 558 -13.97 -22.23 12.30
N ALA A 559 -13.72 -21.43 11.27
CA ALA A 559 -13.72 -19.96 11.38
C ALA A 559 -15.00 -19.46 12.04
N LEU A 560 -14.92 -18.31 12.75
CA LEU A 560 -16.08 -17.72 13.46
C LEU A 560 -17.22 -17.36 12.49
N GLU A 561 -16.92 -17.15 11.24
CA GLU A 561 -17.87 -16.93 10.16
C GLU A 561 -18.80 -18.13 9.90
N LEU A 562 -18.35 -19.34 10.23
CA LEU A 562 -19.06 -20.60 9.99
C LEU A 562 -19.68 -21.18 11.26
N SER A 563 -19.24 -20.75 12.46
CA SER A 563 -19.77 -21.28 13.72
C SER A 563 -19.91 -20.18 14.77
N ALA A 564 -21.06 -20.14 15.42
CA ALA A 564 -21.27 -19.24 16.56
C ALA A 564 -20.44 -19.70 17.78
N SER A 565 -19.88 -18.73 18.50
CA SER A 565 -19.22 -18.93 19.79
C SER A 565 -19.90 -18.04 20.85
N ALA A 566 -20.07 -18.56 22.04
CA ALA A 566 -20.55 -17.76 23.16
C ALA A 566 -19.42 -16.81 23.62
N ASN A 567 -19.72 -15.53 23.76
CA ASN A 567 -18.78 -14.50 24.22
C ASN A 567 -17.41 -14.53 23.50
N PRO A 568 -17.38 -14.47 22.13
CA PRO A 568 -16.15 -14.63 21.39
C PRO A 568 -15.17 -13.49 21.64
N LEU A 569 -13.86 -13.78 21.57
CA LEU A 569 -12.82 -12.80 21.42
C LEU A 569 -12.96 -12.19 20.02
N VAL A 570 -13.44 -10.95 19.93
CA VAL A 570 -13.72 -10.31 18.63
C VAL A 570 -12.60 -9.42 18.13
N MET A 571 -11.69 -8.98 19.02
CA MET A 571 -10.53 -8.17 18.61
C MET A 571 -9.35 -8.36 19.56
N GLN A 572 -8.14 -8.37 19.00
CA GLN A 572 -6.87 -8.27 19.72
C GLN A 572 -6.14 -6.99 19.30
N CYS A 573 -5.85 -6.10 20.26
CA CYS A 573 -5.32 -4.78 19.96
C CYS A 573 -4.02 -4.52 20.72
N ARG A 574 -2.98 -4.04 20.04
CA ARG A 574 -1.81 -3.45 20.71
C ARG A 574 -2.16 -2.06 21.27
N HIS A 575 -3.12 -1.35 20.68
CA HIS A 575 -3.74 -0.16 21.27
C HIS A 575 -4.36 -0.50 22.63
N CYS A 576 -4.19 0.41 23.59
CA CYS A 576 -4.74 0.25 24.94
C CYS A 576 -5.44 1.54 25.35
N ILE A 577 -6.75 1.48 25.54
CA ILE A 577 -7.58 2.65 25.92
C ILE A 577 -7.09 3.25 27.25
N ARG A 578 -6.76 2.41 28.26
CA ARG A 578 -6.20 2.92 29.54
C ARG A 578 -4.94 3.75 29.35
N PHE A 579 -4.03 3.30 28.45
CA PHE A 579 -2.82 4.05 28.17
C PHE A 579 -3.12 5.38 27.46
N SER A 580 -4.01 5.38 26.47
CA SER A 580 -4.36 6.59 25.73
C SER A 580 -5.13 7.61 26.58
N LEU A 581 -5.86 7.16 27.60
CA LEU A 581 -6.51 8.03 28.60
C LEU A 581 -5.56 8.48 29.73
N GLY A 582 -4.30 8.01 29.74
CA GLY A 582 -3.30 8.40 30.74
C GLY A 582 -3.34 7.60 32.05
N PHE A 583 -3.98 6.42 32.07
CA PHE A 583 -4.17 5.61 33.28
C PHE A 583 -3.37 4.29 33.26
N CYS A 584 -2.27 4.22 32.54
CA CYS A 584 -1.38 3.04 32.56
C CYS A 584 -0.28 3.20 33.61
N GLU A 585 -0.46 2.66 34.82
CA GLU A 585 0.53 2.73 35.91
C GLU A 585 1.89 2.13 35.52
N LYS A 586 1.90 1.01 34.76
CA LYS A 586 3.15 0.38 34.25
C LYS A 586 4.03 1.35 33.46
N ARG A 587 3.46 2.43 32.92
CA ARG A 587 4.13 3.43 32.09
C ARG A 587 4.06 4.84 32.67
N GLY A 588 3.92 4.96 33.99
CA GLY A 588 3.93 6.23 34.72
C GLY A 588 2.62 7.03 34.60
N GLY A 589 1.54 6.44 34.14
CA GLY A 589 0.23 7.05 34.13
C GLY A 589 -0.43 7.07 35.51
N LYS A 590 -1.56 7.78 35.62
CA LYS A 590 -2.37 7.85 36.85
C LYS A 590 -2.98 6.49 37.18
N ARG A 591 -3.26 6.28 38.48
CA ARG A 591 -4.08 5.14 38.90
C ARG A 591 -5.50 5.30 38.37
N PRO A 592 -6.13 4.25 37.82
CA PRO A 592 -7.55 4.29 37.44
C PRO A 592 -8.46 4.65 38.59
N THR A 593 -9.49 5.46 38.31
CA THR A 593 -10.52 5.88 39.26
C THR A 593 -11.82 5.08 39.14
N TRP A 594 -11.81 4.08 38.25
CA TRP A 594 -12.93 3.18 37.95
C TRP A 594 -12.64 1.76 38.42
N ASP A 595 -13.68 0.94 38.49
CA ASP A 595 -13.59 -0.48 38.82
C ASP A 595 -13.55 -1.34 37.55
N GLU A 596 -12.65 -2.33 37.51
CA GLU A 596 -12.52 -3.30 36.43
C GLU A 596 -13.55 -4.44 36.54
N PRO A 597 -13.96 -5.10 35.44
CA PRO A 597 -13.54 -4.82 34.05
C PRO A 597 -14.24 -3.60 33.45
N LEU A 598 -13.59 -3.02 32.42
CA LEU A 598 -14.20 -1.98 31.59
C LEU A 598 -15.02 -2.59 30.45
N PHE A 599 -16.01 -1.85 29.98
CA PHE A 599 -16.88 -2.23 28.88
C PHE A 599 -17.02 -1.10 27.86
N LEU A 600 -16.96 -1.45 26.57
CA LEU A 600 -17.42 -0.60 25.49
C LEU A 600 -18.90 -0.87 25.25
N ARG A 601 -19.73 0.18 25.18
CA ARG A 601 -21.15 0.08 24.83
C ARG A 601 -21.44 0.86 23.56
N LEU A 602 -22.07 0.22 22.57
CA LEU A 602 -22.61 0.89 21.39
C LEU A 602 -23.92 1.61 21.71
N GLY A 603 -24.32 2.56 20.85
CA GLY A 603 -25.57 3.30 20.99
C GLY A 603 -26.84 2.42 20.94
N ASP A 604 -26.77 1.21 20.41
CA ASP A 604 -27.83 0.21 20.38
C ASP A 604 -27.86 -0.72 21.61
N GLY A 605 -26.97 -0.49 22.58
CA GLY A 605 -26.91 -1.22 23.84
C GLY A 605 -25.98 -2.45 23.86
N ARG A 606 -25.45 -2.90 22.71
CA ARG A 606 -24.49 -4.01 22.68
C ARG A 606 -23.23 -3.67 23.46
N ARG A 607 -22.74 -4.63 24.24
CA ARG A 607 -21.61 -4.47 25.16
C ARG A 607 -20.46 -5.37 24.78
N PHE A 608 -19.24 -4.89 25.09
CA PHE A 608 -17.99 -5.59 24.81
C PHE A 608 -17.08 -5.44 26.02
N ARG A 609 -16.71 -6.54 26.64
CA ARG A 609 -15.81 -6.57 27.80
C ARG A 609 -14.36 -6.38 27.35
N LEU A 610 -13.64 -5.51 28.05
CA LEU A 610 -12.22 -5.28 27.84
C LEU A 610 -11.38 -6.09 28.83
N GLU A 611 -10.38 -6.76 28.31
CA GLU A 611 -9.36 -7.47 29.08
C GLU A 611 -7.97 -6.92 28.72
N PHE A 612 -7.21 -6.55 29.74
CA PHE A 612 -5.89 -5.94 29.56
C PHE A 612 -4.79 -6.91 29.95
N ASP A 613 -4.14 -7.56 28.96
CA ASP A 613 -2.90 -8.31 29.19
C ASP A 613 -1.71 -7.33 29.29
N CYS A 614 -1.41 -6.92 30.52
CA CYS A 614 -0.33 -5.97 30.79
C CYS A 614 1.07 -6.57 30.59
N LYS A 615 1.23 -7.92 30.52
CA LYS A 615 2.52 -8.57 30.21
C LYS A 615 2.86 -8.35 28.75
N GLU A 616 1.91 -8.66 27.88
CA GLU A 616 2.05 -8.50 26.42
C GLU A 616 1.74 -7.08 25.93
N CYS A 617 1.28 -6.18 26.84
CA CYS A 617 0.76 -4.86 26.47
C CYS A 617 -0.31 -4.93 25.38
N GLN A 618 -1.28 -5.81 25.54
CA GLN A 618 -2.37 -6.10 24.61
C GLN A 618 -3.73 -5.87 25.31
N MET A 619 -4.69 -5.36 24.54
CA MET A 619 -6.09 -5.24 24.95
C MET A 619 -6.92 -6.20 24.10
N ASN A 620 -7.62 -7.12 24.75
CA ASN A 620 -8.55 -8.05 24.14
C ASN A 620 -9.99 -7.54 24.32
N ILE A 621 -10.82 -7.67 23.30
CA ILE A 621 -12.21 -7.25 23.29
C ILE A 621 -13.09 -8.48 23.07
N TYR A 622 -13.95 -8.78 24.05
CA TYR A 622 -14.90 -9.88 24.02
C TYR A 622 -16.32 -9.35 23.82
N ALA A 623 -17.10 -9.99 22.96
CA ALA A 623 -18.54 -9.72 22.89
C ALA A 623 -19.26 -10.33 24.11
N GLU A 624 -20.37 -9.70 24.57
CA GLU A 624 -21.23 -10.21 25.66
C GLU A 624 -22.65 -10.50 25.18
#